data_561945f4275ce750059103396a45b4a7
#
_entry.id   561945f4275ce750059103396a45b4a7
#
_cell.length_a   1.000
_cell.length_b   1.000
_cell.length_c   1.000
_cell.angle_alpha   90.00
_cell.angle_beta   90.00
_cell.angle_gamma   90.00
#
_symmetry.space_group_name_H-M   'P 1'
#
loop_
_entity.id
_entity.type
_entity.pdbx_description
1 polymer ?
#
loop_
_entity_poly.entity_id
_entity_poly.type
_entity_poly.pdbx_seq_one_letter_code
_entity_poly.pdbx_strand_id
1 'polypeptide(L)'
;MAQNLTERAAEQTQPEALDSAMALLSGRATAPPFTRRRALQGLVMGTAGLALSPLTVGQVEIPPGQIRLMFNENPYGPSPRALAEVAKILPKTAYYPGAIEDDLMGLFMDRHQLDREQVFLASGSNEGLQAAMMAFGKHGKVISPTLTYSDHLHYAEKLGVAVHRVPLREDMAIDLEAMARAVDDSVSLVYLCNPNNPTGMAIDGDELRSFCREVSPRVPILIDEAYNELTGKPDYTSMVDLVREGANILITRTFSKIFGMAGLRVGYGMGHPDIVSVVNDNVMAWRNGVGLYAAYHSYLDEDFIAFSRDKILKGREMVNATFRRHGIEPLPSQTSFVYADIQRDANVFKAKMAARNVKIRGTYAGYDTYSRVSMGRIEELEMFDRIFDEVYAG
;
A
#
# COMPACT_ATOMS: atom_id res chain seq x y z
N MET A 1 -42.24 4.22 21.68
CA MET A 1 -41.40 3.02 21.41
C MET A 1 -39.94 3.44 21.16
N ALA A 2 -39.42 4.43 21.94
CA ALA A 2 -38.09 5.01 21.80
C ALA A 2 -37.39 5.20 23.18
N GLN A 3 -37.77 4.41 24.19
CA GLN A 3 -37.20 4.52 25.53
C GLN A 3 -36.48 3.26 26.04
N ASN A 4 -36.31 2.21 25.20
CA ASN A 4 -35.73 0.93 25.62
C ASN A 4 -34.39 0.57 24.95
N LEU A 5 -33.68 1.52 24.33
CA LEU A 5 -32.36 1.27 23.72
C LEU A 5 -31.19 1.96 24.45
N THR A 6 -31.47 2.80 25.45
CA THR A 6 -30.45 3.51 26.23
C THR A 6 -30.05 2.83 27.53
N GLU A 7 -30.79 1.82 28.00
CA GLU A 7 -30.50 1.11 29.28
C GLU A 7 -29.70 -0.18 29.13
N ARG A 8 -29.38 -0.65 27.93
CA ARG A 8 -28.56 -1.89 27.72
C ARG A 8 -27.09 -1.68 27.38
N ALA A 9 -26.64 -0.42 27.30
CA ALA A 9 -25.23 -0.10 27.02
C ALA A 9 -24.41 0.32 28.26
N ALA A 10 -25.00 0.29 29.45
CA ALA A 10 -24.38 0.76 30.70
C ALA A 10 -23.95 -0.32 31.69
N GLU A 11 -24.08 -1.60 31.36
CA GLU A 11 -23.67 -2.70 32.22
C GLU A 11 -22.70 -3.65 31.53
N GLN A 12 -21.44 -3.22 31.36
CA GLN A 12 -20.24 -4.09 31.24
C GLN A 12 -18.97 -3.25 31.04
N THR A 13 -18.68 -2.32 31.93
CA THR A 13 -17.31 -1.84 32.16
C THR A 13 -16.91 -2.31 33.55
N GLN A 14 -16.07 -3.34 33.60
CA GLN A 14 -15.52 -3.85 34.84
C GLN A 14 -14.61 -2.79 35.49
N PRO A 15 -14.82 -2.38 36.75
CA PRO A 15 -13.95 -1.43 37.44
C PRO A 15 -12.55 -1.96 37.75
N GLU A 16 -12.30 -3.26 37.65
CA GLU A 16 -11.02 -3.90 38.00
C GLU A 16 -9.84 -3.61 37.06
N ALA A 17 -10.10 -3.22 35.82
CA ALA A 17 -9.01 -2.89 34.87
C ALA A 17 -8.43 -1.50 35.09
N LEU A 18 -9.22 -0.54 35.60
CA LEU A 18 -8.73 0.82 35.90
C LEU A 18 -7.95 0.85 37.22
N ASP A 19 -8.36 0.09 38.23
CA ASP A 19 -7.64 0.02 39.49
C ASP A 19 -6.28 -0.67 39.37
N SER A 20 -6.15 -1.66 38.49
CA SER A 20 -4.85 -2.31 38.21
C SER A 20 -3.87 -1.38 37.49
N ALA A 21 -4.34 -0.53 36.58
CA ALA A 21 -3.49 0.46 35.88
C ALA A 21 -3.05 1.60 36.82
N MET A 22 -3.92 2.04 37.73
CA MET A 22 -3.59 3.07 38.73
C MET A 22 -2.68 2.54 39.82
N ALA A 23 -2.73 1.26 40.19
CA ALA A 23 -1.83 0.63 41.15
C ALA A 23 -0.38 0.50 40.60
N LEU A 24 -0.21 0.30 39.29
CA LEU A 24 1.11 0.27 38.64
C LEU A 24 1.76 1.66 38.53
N LEU A 25 0.97 2.74 38.51
CA LEU A 25 1.45 4.12 38.44
C LEU A 25 1.71 4.73 39.85
N SER A 26 1.22 4.11 40.93
CA SER A 26 1.37 4.56 42.32
C SER A 26 2.43 3.82 43.14
N GLY A 27 3.20 2.93 42.51
CA GLY A 27 4.30 2.19 43.15
C GLY A 27 5.41 3.12 43.63
N ARG A 28 5.29 3.60 44.87
CA ARG A 28 6.35 4.22 45.61
C ARG A 28 7.45 3.20 45.92
N ALA A 29 8.32 2.99 44.95
CA ALA A 29 9.65 2.44 45.22
C ALA A 29 10.56 3.61 45.66
N THR A 30 10.82 3.70 46.95
CA THR A 30 11.82 4.62 47.50
C THR A 30 13.20 4.15 47.03
N ALA A 31 13.73 4.80 45.99
CA ALA A 31 15.13 4.64 45.62
C ALA A 31 16.03 5.23 46.73
N PRO A 32 17.08 4.53 47.15
CA PRO A 32 18.00 5.05 48.14
C PRO A 32 18.75 6.29 47.59
N PRO A 33 19.12 7.28 48.44
CA PRO A 33 19.68 8.53 47.96
C PRO A 33 21.01 8.32 47.23
N PHE A 34 21.10 8.94 46.05
CA PHE A 34 22.29 8.97 45.19
C PHE A 34 23.37 9.82 45.87
N THR A 35 24.42 9.21 46.43
CA THR A 35 25.54 9.95 46.99
C THR A 35 26.65 10.15 45.97
N ARG A 36 27.23 11.37 45.92
CA ARG A 36 28.33 11.76 45.04
C ARG A 36 29.51 10.77 45.03
N ARG A 37 29.68 9.99 46.08
CA ARG A 37 30.75 8.99 46.22
C ARG A 37 30.54 7.74 45.34
N ARG A 38 29.29 7.38 44.99
CA ARG A 38 28.99 6.28 44.06
C ARG A 38 29.13 6.69 42.59
N ALA A 39 28.95 7.99 42.29
CA ALA A 39 29.17 8.49 40.92
C ALA A 39 30.67 8.50 40.55
N LEU A 40 31.57 8.72 41.50
CA LEU A 40 33.03 8.75 41.28
C LEU A 40 33.67 7.36 41.22
N GLN A 41 33.08 6.35 41.85
CA GLN A 41 33.56 4.96 41.75
C GLN A 41 33.18 4.26 40.44
N GLY A 42 32.17 4.76 39.73
CA GLY A 42 31.80 4.28 38.37
C GLY A 42 32.68 4.84 37.26
N LEU A 43 33.48 5.90 37.53
CA LEU A 43 34.26 6.57 36.49
C LEU A 43 35.69 6.05 36.33
N VAL A 44 36.18 5.16 37.21
CA VAL A 44 37.57 4.68 37.23
C VAL A 44 37.76 3.25 36.72
N MET A 45 36.67 2.53 36.40
CA MET A 45 36.70 1.16 35.84
C MET A 45 35.98 1.04 34.53
N GLY A 46 36.25 1.88 33.55
CA GLY A 46 35.48 1.90 32.32
C GLY A 46 36.23 2.30 31.06
N THR A 47 37.55 2.00 30.96
CA THR A 47 38.23 2.03 29.63
C THR A 47 38.42 0.62 29.05
N ALA A 48 37.45 -0.26 29.23
CA ALA A 48 37.40 -1.53 28.56
C ALA A 48 36.03 -1.59 27.83
N GLY A 49 36.06 -1.33 26.50
CA GLY A 49 35.10 -1.85 25.57
C GLY A 49 33.62 -1.59 25.94
N LEU A 50 33.10 -0.39 25.74
CA LEU A 50 31.72 -0.24 25.30
C LEU A 50 31.61 -0.90 23.91
N ALA A 51 31.54 -2.22 23.88
CA ALA A 51 30.83 -2.91 22.82
C ALA A 51 29.40 -2.35 22.92
N LEU A 52 29.08 -1.39 22.04
CA LEU A 52 27.70 -1.10 21.71
C LEU A 52 27.08 -2.43 21.33
N SER A 53 26.41 -3.08 22.28
CA SER A 53 25.44 -4.11 21.94
C SER A 53 24.58 -3.46 20.86
N PRO A 54 24.47 -4.04 19.66
CA PRO A 54 23.56 -3.49 18.68
C PRO A 54 22.23 -3.39 19.41
N LEU A 55 21.75 -2.14 19.61
CA LEU A 55 20.37 -1.91 19.97
C LEU A 55 19.60 -2.66 18.90
N THR A 56 19.06 -3.80 19.24
CA THR A 56 18.05 -4.48 18.44
C THR A 56 16.88 -3.52 18.42
N VAL A 57 16.94 -2.55 17.50
CA VAL A 57 15.80 -1.74 17.14
C VAL A 57 14.73 -2.77 16.77
N GLY A 58 13.60 -2.72 17.46
CA GLY A 58 12.54 -3.68 17.30
C GLY A 58 12.27 -3.88 15.81
N GLN A 59 12.82 -4.93 15.26
CA GLN A 59 12.44 -5.38 13.93
C GLN A 59 10.94 -5.60 14.01
N VAL A 60 10.21 -5.18 12.99
CA VAL A 60 8.85 -5.72 12.79
C VAL A 60 9.05 -7.23 12.82
N GLU A 61 8.80 -7.85 13.97
CA GLU A 61 9.09 -9.26 14.19
C GLU A 61 8.14 -10.04 13.28
N ILE A 62 8.68 -10.44 12.13
CA ILE A 62 8.13 -11.59 11.43
C ILE A 62 8.59 -12.78 12.27
N PRO A 63 7.67 -13.52 12.92
CA PRO A 63 8.05 -14.66 13.73
C PRO A 63 9.02 -15.56 12.97
N PRO A 64 10.10 -16.05 13.60
CA PRO A 64 11.06 -16.91 12.93
C PRO A 64 10.37 -18.05 12.18
N GLY A 65 10.70 -18.24 10.89
CA GLY A 65 10.08 -19.24 10.04
C GLY A 65 8.70 -18.90 9.49
N GLN A 66 8.16 -17.70 9.75
CA GLN A 66 6.91 -17.25 9.10
C GLN A 66 7.19 -16.63 7.74
N ILE A 67 6.51 -17.11 6.70
CA ILE A 67 6.53 -16.58 5.33
C ILE A 67 5.32 -15.67 5.15
N ARG A 68 5.56 -14.41 4.74
CA ARG A 68 4.55 -13.36 4.66
C ARG A 68 4.26 -12.96 3.21
N LEU A 69 3.24 -13.60 2.61
CA LEU A 69 2.86 -13.42 1.20
C LEU A 69 1.43 -12.86 1.05
N MET A 70 1.05 -11.84 1.87
CA MET A 70 -0.34 -11.40 1.95
C MET A 70 -0.58 -9.89 1.68
N PHE A 71 0.45 -9.04 1.72
CA PHE A 71 0.28 -7.59 1.69
C PHE A 71 0.89 -6.88 0.46
N ASN A 72 1.38 -7.64 -0.52
CA ASN A 72 2.02 -7.09 -1.72
C ASN A 72 3.22 -6.19 -1.37
N GLU A 73 3.99 -6.59 -0.37
CA GLU A 73 5.22 -5.94 0.05
C GLU A 73 6.38 -6.36 -0.86
N ASN A 74 7.44 -5.56 -0.88
CA ASN A 74 8.71 -5.95 -1.48
C ASN A 74 9.70 -6.27 -0.35
N PRO A 75 10.05 -7.54 -0.09
CA PRO A 75 10.90 -7.93 1.01
C PRO A 75 12.40 -7.61 0.80
N TYR A 76 12.76 -7.08 -0.36
CA TYR A 76 14.14 -6.72 -0.70
C TYR A 76 14.50 -5.27 -0.37
N GLY A 77 13.50 -4.40 -0.16
CA GLY A 77 13.72 -2.99 0.14
C GLY A 77 13.53 -2.59 1.60
N PRO A 78 13.82 -1.33 1.94
CA PRO A 78 14.29 -0.24 1.07
C PRO A 78 15.69 -0.44 0.51
N SER A 79 16.08 0.36 -0.51
CA SER A 79 17.42 0.27 -1.09
C SER A 79 18.52 0.55 -0.04
N PRO A 80 19.69 -0.12 -0.11
CA PRO A 80 20.81 0.18 0.78
C PRO A 80 21.25 1.65 0.71
N ARG A 81 21.20 2.27 -0.48
CA ARG A 81 21.50 3.70 -0.67
C ARG A 81 20.52 4.58 0.13
N ALA A 82 19.22 4.33 0.02
CA ALA A 82 18.21 5.07 0.78
C ALA A 82 18.40 4.90 2.29
N LEU A 83 18.67 3.70 2.78
CA LEU A 83 18.92 3.43 4.19
C LEU A 83 20.16 4.16 4.72
N ALA A 84 21.25 4.22 3.94
CA ALA A 84 22.46 4.94 4.31
C ALA A 84 22.22 6.46 4.44
N GLU A 85 21.40 7.04 3.54
CA GLU A 85 21.05 8.46 3.62
C GLU A 85 20.08 8.75 4.78
N VAL A 86 19.10 7.88 5.01
CA VAL A 86 18.21 7.97 6.17
C VAL A 86 18.99 7.99 7.48
N ALA A 87 20.02 7.15 7.63
CA ALA A 87 20.85 7.12 8.84
C ALA A 87 21.48 8.49 9.17
N LYS A 88 21.82 9.29 8.15
CA LYS A 88 22.42 10.63 8.32
C LYS A 88 21.41 11.67 8.82
N ILE A 89 20.11 11.50 8.53
CA ILE A 89 19.07 12.47 8.92
C ILE A 89 18.35 12.11 10.21
N LEU A 90 18.45 10.86 10.69
CA LEU A 90 17.80 10.44 11.94
C LEU A 90 18.04 11.38 13.13
N PRO A 91 19.25 11.92 13.38
CA PRO A 91 19.49 12.89 14.45
C PRO A 91 18.75 14.23 14.29
N LYS A 92 18.19 14.51 13.09
CA LYS A 92 17.49 15.76 12.76
C LYS A 92 15.97 15.61 12.74
N THR A 93 15.44 14.45 13.10
CA THR A 93 13.99 14.15 13.02
C THR A 93 13.11 14.91 13.99
N ALA A 94 13.70 15.73 14.88
CA ALA A 94 12.98 16.70 15.69
C ALA A 94 12.39 17.87 14.88
N TYR A 95 12.81 18.05 13.63
CA TYR A 95 12.38 19.13 12.75
C TYR A 95 11.51 18.62 11.62
N TYR A 96 10.61 19.48 11.14
CA TYR A 96 9.83 19.21 9.92
C TYR A 96 10.75 19.11 8.70
N PRO A 97 10.38 18.31 7.66
CA PRO A 97 11.28 17.91 6.58
C PRO A 97 11.76 19.03 5.66
N GLY A 98 11.07 20.16 5.59
CA GLY A 98 11.53 21.32 4.82
C GLY A 98 11.69 21.05 3.32
N ALA A 99 12.84 21.49 2.75
CA ALA A 99 13.08 21.50 1.31
C ALA A 99 13.03 20.13 0.61
N ILE A 100 13.16 19.02 1.32
CA ILE A 100 13.12 17.68 0.72
C ILE A 100 11.79 17.37 0.01
N GLU A 101 10.69 18.02 0.40
CA GLU A 101 9.41 17.90 -0.29
C GLU A 101 9.50 18.47 -1.70
N ASP A 102 10.06 19.68 -1.84
CA ASP A 102 10.23 20.34 -3.13
C ASP A 102 11.27 19.60 -3.99
N ASP A 103 12.37 19.14 -3.41
CA ASP A 103 13.38 18.35 -4.11
C ASP A 103 12.79 17.06 -4.69
N LEU A 104 11.97 16.33 -3.89
CA LEU A 104 11.32 15.09 -4.34
C LEU A 104 10.27 15.36 -5.42
N MET A 105 9.48 16.43 -5.28
CA MET A 105 8.52 16.83 -6.32
C MET A 105 9.24 17.25 -7.61
N GLY A 106 10.39 17.93 -7.50
CA GLY A 106 11.25 18.25 -8.65
C GLY A 106 11.62 17.01 -9.46
N LEU A 107 11.99 15.90 -8.79
CA LEU A 107 12.28 14.64 -9.49
C LEU A 107 11.06 14.08 -10.25
N PHE A 108 9.85 14.23 -9.71
CA PHE A 108 8.64 13.77 -10.42
C PHE A 108 8.33 14.68 -11.61
N MET A 109 8.44 15.99 -11.42
CA MET A 109 8.25 16.98 -12.50
C MET A 109 9.22 16.70 -13.65
N ASP A 110 10.50 16.53 -13.36
CA ASP A 110 11.53 16.27 -14.38
C ASP A 110 11.28 14.94 -15.10
N ARG A 111 11.04 13.85 -14.36
CA ARG A 111 10.83 12.51 -14.94
C ARG A 111 9.58 12.44 -15.81
N HIS A 112 8.50 13.09 -15.39
CA HIS A 112 7.20 13.01 -16.04
C HIS A 112 6.87 14.21 -16.92
N GLN A 113 7.77 15.20 -17.00
CA GLN A 113 7.58 16.44 -17.76
C GLN A 113 6.27 17.15 -17.37
N LEU A 114 6.11 17.40 -16.08
CA LEU A 114 4.93 18.02 -15.47
C LEU A 114 5.32 19.32 -14.78
N ASP A 115 4.34 20.23 -14.65
CA ASP A 115 4.47 21.46 -13.87
C ASP A 115 4.20 21.24 -12.38
N ARG A 116 4.58 22.21 -11.54
CA ARG A 116 4.44 22.13 -10.08
C ARG A 116 2.99 21.92 -9.63
N GLU A 117 2.05 22.55 -10.30
CA GLU A 117 0.62 22.50 -10.04
C GLU A 117 0.00 21.14 -10.40
N GLN A 118 0.73 20.31 -11.16
CA GLN A 118 0.29 18.98 -11.58
C GLN A 118 0.73 17.87 -10.63
N VAL A 119 1.49 18.16 -9.57
CA VAL A 119 2.08 17.15 -8.67
C VAL A 119 1.78 17.47 -7.20
N PHE A 120 1.49 16.46 -6.40
CA PHE A 120 1.41 16.57 -4.94
C PHE A 120 1.98 15.32 -4.25
N LEU A 121 2.41 15.50 -2.99
CA LEU A 121 2.86 14.43 -2.12
C LEU A 121 1.75 13.98 -1.17
N ALA A 122 1.77 12.70 -0.78
CA ALA A 122 0.83 12.11 0.16
C ALA A 122 1.53 11.05 1.06
N SER A 123 0.93 10.75 2.20
CA SER A 123 1.38 9.71 3.13
C SER A 123 1.01 8.29 2.63
N GLY A 124 1.63 7.89 1.52
CA GLY A 124 1.27 6.77 0.67
C GLY A 124 0.14 7.13 -0.29
N SER A 125 0.00 6.37 -1.41
CA SER A 125 -1.09 6.62 -2.37
C SER A 125 -2.49 6.58 -1.72
N ASN A 126 -2.66 5.82 -0.62
CA ASN A 126 -3.94 5.74 0.09
C ASN A 126 -4.46 7.10 0.56
N GLU A 127 -3.60 8.01 1.03
CA GLU A 127 -4.05 9.36 1.41
C GLU A 127 -4.51 10.12 0.17
N GLY A 128 -3.79 10.05 -0.94
CA GLY A 128 -4.21 10.68 -2.20
C GLY A 128 -5.53 10.12 -2.74
N LEU A 129 -5.70 8.79 -2.69
CA LEU A 129 -6.96 8.12 -3.05
C LEU A 129 -8.12 8.58 -2.17
N GLN A 130 -7.90 8.63 -0.84
CA GLN A 130 -8.91 9.09 0.11
C GLN A 130 -9.23 10.57 -0.08
N ALA A 131 -8.22 11.42 -0.29
CA ALA A 131 -8.39 12.84 -0.54
C ALA A 131 -9.25 13.09 -1.81
N ALA A 132 -9.02 12.30 -2.88
CA ALA A 132 -9.85 12.37 -4.08
C ALA A 132 -11.30 11.96 -3.80
N MET A 133 -11.55 10.93 -2.99
CA MET A 133 -12.91 10.57 -2.56
C MET A 133 -13.58 11.69 -1.78
N MET A 134 -12.85 12.39 -0.92
CA MET A 134 -13.37 13.52 -0.15
C MET A 134 -13.60 14.76 -1.02
N ALA A 135 -12.75 14.98 -2.00
CA ALA A 135 -12.87 16.11 -2.93
C ALA A 135 -14.10 15.96 -3.83
N PHE A 136 -14.33 14.79 -4.40
CA PHE A 136 -15.35 14.58 -5.44
C PHE A 136 -16.58 13.80 -4.96
N GLY A 137 -16.42 12.80 -4.09
CA GLY A 137 -17.50 11.89 -3.73
C GLY A 137 -18.70 12.54 -3.03
N LYS A 138 -18.52 13.68 -2.38
CA LYS A 138 -19.62 14.46 -1.79
C LYS A 138 -20.50 15.18 -2.82
N HIS A 139 -20.06 15.27 -4.06
CA HIS A 139 -20.76 16.00 -5.12
C HIS A 139 -21.57 15.09 -6.05
N GLY A 140 -21.44 13.76 -5.90
CA GLY A 140 -22.13 12.78 -6.72
C GLY A 140 -21.71 11.35 -6.37
N LYS A 141 -22.09 10.39 -7.21
CA LYS A 141 -21.67 9.01 -7.05
C LYS A 141 -20.29 8.76 -7.67
N VAL A 142 -19.57 7.80 -7.10
CA VAL A 142 -18.30 7.30 -7.63
C VAL A 142 -18.55 6.01 -8.41
N ILE A 143 -18.03 5.89 -9.62
CA ILE A 143 -18.03 4.62 -10.38
C ILE A 143 -16.73 3.88 -10.12
N SER A 144 -16.80 2.57 -9.87
CA SER A 144 -15.66 1.71 -9.60
C SER A 144 -15.92 0.29 -10.11
N PRO A 145 -14.90 -0.50 -10.49
CA PRO A 145 -15.06 -1.94 -10.68
C PRO A 145 -15.51 -2.64 -9.39
N THR A 146 -16.27 -3.73 -9.49
CA THR A 146 -16.73 -4.52 -8.34
C THR A 146 -15.55 -5.09 -7.54
N LEU A 147 -14.57 -5.68 -8.25
CA LEU A 147 -13.38 -6.27 -7.66
C LEU A 147 -12.14 -5.42 -8.00
N THR A 148 -11.78 -4.55 -7.08
CA THR A 148 -10.62 -3.66 -7.20
C THR A 148 -10.07 -3.33 -5.81
N TYR A 149 -8.97 -2.56 -5.73
CA TYR A 149 -8.50 -2.02 -4.46
C TYR A 149 -9.53 -1.02 -3.91
N SER A 150 -10.05 -1.26 -2.71
CA SER A 150 -11.29 -0.63 -2.26
C SER A 150 -11.27 -0.03 -0.84
N ASP A 151 -10.11 0.02 -0.15
CA ASP A 151 -10.07 0.54 1.23
C ASP A 151 -10.58 1.99 1.32
N HIS A 152 -10.18 2.85 0.37
CA HIS A 152 -10.63 4.24 0.28
C HIS A 152 -12.11 4.35 -0.13
N LEU A 153 -12.62 3.43 -0.98
CA LEU A 153 -14.04 3.36 -1.33
C LEU A 153 -14.89 3.00 -0.11
N HIS A 154 -14.50 1.94 0.62
CA HIS A 154 -15.20 1.53 1.86
C HIS A 154 -15.19 2.63 2.92
N TYR A 155 -14.10 3.40 3.01
CA TYR A 155 -14.05 4.54 3.91
C TYR A 155 -15.01 5.65 3.47
N ALA A 156 -15.03 5.99 2.18
CA ALA A 156 -15.91 6.98 1.61
C ALA A 156 -17.40 6.61 1.78
N GLU A 157 -17.75 5.32 1.58
CA GLU A 157 -19.11 4.80 1.82
C GLU A 157 -19.56 5.01 3.28
N LYS A 158 -18.67 4.80 4.26
CA LYS A 158 -18.96 5.08 5.68
C LYS A 158 -19.24 6.57 5.94
N LEU A 159 -18.74 7.44 5.09
CA LEU A 159 -18.98 8.89 5.15
C LEU A 159 -20.16 9.33 4.26
N GLY A 160 -20.91 8.38 3.69
CA GLY A 160 -22.12 8.65 2.91
C GLY A 160 -21.90 8.83 1.41
N VAL A 161 -20.69 8.59 0.90
CA VAL A 161 -20.43 8.62 -0.55
C VAL A 161 -21.09 7.40 -1.22
N ALA A 162 -21.89 7.63 -2.24
CA ALA A 162 -22.48 6.56 -3.04
C ALA A 162 -21.43 5.99 -4.01
N VAL A 163 -21.20 4.67 -3.97
CA VAL A 163 -20.29 3.97 -4.89
C VAL A 163 -21.08 3.00 -5.76
N HIS A 164 -21.09 3.26 -7.06
CA HIS A 164 -21.68 2.36 -8.06
C HIS A 164 -20.59 1.40 -8.58
N ARG A 165 -20.77 0.11 -8.31
CA ARG A 165 -19.81 -0.93 -8.68
C ARG A 165 -20.23 -1.62 -9.98
N VAL A 166 -19.37 -1.51 -11.00
CA VAL A 166 -19.55 -2.16 -12.30
C VAL A 166 -18.92 -3.55 -12.25
N PRO A 167 -19.65 -4.61 -12.61
CA PRO A 167 -19.11 -5.97 -12.68
C PRO A 167 -17.89 -6.06 -13.60
N LEU A 168 -16.97 -6.97 -13.26
CA LEU A 168 -15.89 -7.35 -14.18
C LEU A 168 -16.47 -8.20 -15.32
N ARG A 169 -15.73 -8.31 -16.41
CA ARG A 169 -16.01 -9.27 -17.49
C ARG A 169 -15.81 -10.71 -17.00
N GLU A 170 -16.28 -11.68 -17.77
CA GLU A 170 -16.11 -13.11 -17.44
C GLU A 170 -14.64 -13.54 -17.33
N ASP A 171 -13.75 -12.88 -18.06
CA ASP A 171 -12.30 -13.10 -18.02
C ASP A 171 -11.61 -12.36 -16.86
N MET A 172 -12.37 -11.78 -15.94
CA MET A 172 -11.90 -10.99 -14.79
C MET A 172 -11.24 -9.65 -15.15
N ALA A 173 -11.31 -9.21 -16.40
CA ALA A 173 -10.88 -7.88 -16.81
C ALA A 173 -11.90 -6.80 -16.41
N ILE A 174 -11.45 -5.57 -16.24
CA ILE A 174 -12.32 -4.41 -16.03
C ILE A 174 -13.10 -4.14 -17.32
N ASP A 175 -14.41 -3.97 -17.21
CA ASP A 175 -15.29 -3.64 -18.33
C ASP A 175 -15.37 -2.13 -18.52
N LEU A 176 -14.43 -1.58 -19.30
CA LEU A 176 -14.38 -0.15 -19.59
C LEU A 176 -15.62 0.36 -20.30
N GLU A 177 -16.20 -0.42 -21.22
CA GLU A 177 -17.42 -0.02 -21.93
C GLU A 177 -18.62 0.09 -20.98
N ALA A 178 -18.79 -0.89 -20.07
CA ALA A 178 -19.84 -0.83 -19.07
C ALA A 178 -19.62 0.35 -18.09
N MET A 179 -18.36 0.64 -17.73
CA MET A 179 -18.02 1.82 -16.91
C MET A 179 -18.35 3.12 -17.63
N ALA A 180 -18.03 3.26 -18.92
CA ALA A 180 -18.37 4.46 -19.71
C ALA A 180 -19.90 4.67 -19.82
N ARG A 181 -20.65 3.57 -20.05
CA ARG A 181 -22.13 3.62 -20.07
C ARG A 181 -22.76 4.00 -18.72
N ALA A 182 -22.08 3.70 -17.62
CA ALA A 182 -22.58 4.04 -16.27
C ALA A 182 -22.37 5.52 -15.90
N VAL A 183 -21.62 6.28 -16.69
CA VAL A 183 -21.38 7.71 -16.47
C VAL A 183 -22.59 8.53 -16.90
N ASP A 184 -23.27 9.14 -15.93
CA ASP A 184 -24.37 10.09 -16.12
C ASP A 184 -24.13 11.37 -15.29
N ASP A 185 -25.04 12.32 -15.33
CA ASP A 185 -24.91 13.63 -14.66
C ASP A 185 -24.83 13.54 -13.12
N SER A 186 -25.11 12.40 -12.51
CA SER A 186 -24.97 12.17 -11.07
C SER A 186 -23.60 11.64 -10.67
N VAL A 187 -22.70 11.37 -11.64
CA VAL A 187 -21.34 10.85 -11.38
C VAL A 187 -20.38 12.00 -11.15
N SER A 188 -19.61 11.94 -10.09
CA SER A 188 -18.59 12.94 -9.74
C SER A 188 -17.16 12.44 -9.88
N LEU A 189 -16.95 11.11 -9.95
CA LEU A 189 -15.62 10.51 -10.09
C LEU A 189 -15.73 9.11 -10.68
N VAL A 190 -14.79 8.76 -11.56
CA VAL A 190 -14.54 7.37 -11.98
C VAL A 190 -13.22 6.91 -11.38
N TYR A 191 -13.19 5.75 -10.73
CA TYR A 191 -12.00 5.15 -10.14
C TYR A 191 -11.59 3.88 -10.88
N LEU A 192 -10.29 3.77 -11.19
CA LEU A 192 -9.63 2.60 -11.75
C LEU A 192 -8.36 2.29 -10.96
N CYS A 193 -8.02 1.01 -10.84
CA CYS A 193 -6.71 0.54 -10.38
C CYS A 193 -6.04 -0.19 -11.54
N ASN A 194 -4.91 0.32 -12.02
CA ASN A 194 -4.23 -0.24 -13.19
C ASN A 194 -2.70 -0.27 -13.03
N PRO A 195 -2.07 -1.44 -12.92
CA PRO A 195 -2.67 -2.79 -12.87
C PRO A 195 -3.57 -3.04 -11.66
N ASN A 196 -4.65 -3.81 -11.86
CA ASN A 196 -5.71 -3.99 -10.87
C ASN A 196 -5.29 -4.89 -9.69
N ASN A 197 -5.69 -4.53 -8.51
CA ASN A 197 -5.58 -5.34 -7.31
C ASN A 197 -7.02 -5.75 -6.87
N PRO A 198 -7.39 -7.04 -6.81
CA PRO A 198 -6.51 -8.20 -6.67
C PRO A 198 -6.22 -9.00 -7.95
N THR A 199 -6.81 -8.70 -9.10
CA THR A 199 -6.67 -9.56 -10.29
C THR A 199 -5.25 -9.60 -10.84
N GLY A 200 -4.45 -8.54 -10.61
CA GLY A 200 -3.11 -8.39 -11.15
C GLY A 200 -3.06 -7.94 -12.61
N MET A 201 -4.20 -7.94 -13.30
CA MET A 201 -4.29 -7.64 -14.71
C MET A 201 -4.10 -6.16 -14.99
N ALA A 202 -3.38 -5.84 -16.05
CA ALA A 202 -3.30 -4.48 -16.59
C ALA A 202 -4.29 -4.34 -17.74
N ILE A 203 -4.91 -3.18 -17.83
CA ILE A 203 -5.70 -2.76 -18.98
C ILE A 203 -4.72 -2.46 -20.13
N ASP A 204 -5.08 -2.76 -21.36
CA ASP A 204 -4.31 -2.35 -22.52
C ASP A 204 -4.18 -0.82 -22.58
N GLY A 205 -2.98 -0.32 -22.86
CA GLY A 205 -2.72 1.11 -22.78
C GLY A 205 -3.52 1.94 -23.78
N ASP A 206 -3.79 1.42 -24.98
CA ASP A 206 -4.59 2.13 -26.00
C ASP A 206 -6.08 2.09 -25.67
N GLU A 207 -6.58 0.96 -25.15
CA GLU A 207 -7.96 0.86 -24.63
C GLU A 207 -8.18 1.84 -23.48
N LEU A 208 -7.25 1.93 -22.52
CA LEU A 208 -7.37 2.85 -21.38
C LEU A 208 -7.28 4.31 -21.83
N ARG A 209 -6.39 4.65 -22.79
CA ARG A 209 -6.35 6.01 -23.37
C ARG A 209 -7.64 6.39 -24.07
N SER A 210 -8.19 5.47 -24.86
CA SER A 210 -9.47 5.68 -25.55
C SER A 210 -10.59 5.97 -24.55
N PHE A 211 -10.70 5.14 -23.51
CA PHE A 211 -11.67 5.35 -22.41
C PHE A 211 -11.46 6.70 -21.70
N CYS A 212 -10.21 7.03 -21.38
CA CYS A 212 -9.90 8.30 -20.73
C CYS A 212 -10.28 9.52 -21.59
N ARG A 213 -10.02 9.49 -22.89
CA ARG A 213 -10.38 10.58 -23.80
C ARG A 213 -11.90 10.73 -23.98
N GLU A 214 -12.65 9.62 -23.91
CA GLU A 214 -14.11 9.64 -23.97
C GLU A 214 -14.73 10.20 -22.67
N VAL A 215 -14.21 9.75 -21.51
CA VAL A 215 -14.88 9.95 -20.24
C VAL A 215 -14.38 11.21 -19.51
N SER A 216 -13.08 11.54 -19.58
CA SER A 216 -12.51 12.66 -18.81
C SER A 216 -13.08 14.04 -19.14
N PRO A 217 -13.63 14.34 -20.33
CA PRO A 217 -14.35 15.62 -20.55
C PRO A 217 -15.64 15.76 -19.77
N ARG A 218 -16.21 14.66 -19.28
CA ARG A 218 -17.49 14.62 -18.57
C ARG A 218 -17.35 14.52 -17.06
N VAL A 219 -16.33 13.79 -16.59
CA VAL A 219 -16.10 13.48 -15.17
C VAL A 219 -14.62 13.21 -14.91
N PRO A 220 -14.05 13.66 -13.77
CA PRO A 220 -12.68 13.32 -13.40
C PRO A 220 -12.47 11.79 -13.30
N ILE A 221 -11.27 11.33 -13.71
CA ILE A 221 -10.87 9.93 -13.60
C ILE A 221 -9.68 9.82 -12.64
N LEU A 222 -9.81 8.99 -11.61
CA LEU A 222 -8.74 8.64 -10.68
C LEU A 222 -8.18 7.27 -11.06
N ILE A 223 -6.87 7.20 -11.31
CA ILE A 223 -6.18 5.97 -11.69
C ILE A 223 -5.10 5.66 -10.64
N ASP A 224 -5.26 4.54 -9.92
CA ASP A 224 -4.22 4.04 -9.00
C ASP A 224 -3.21 3.20 -9.77
N GLU A 225 -2.03 3.77 -10.02
CA GLU A 225 -0.90 3.15 -10.73
C GLU A 225 0.15 2.59 -9.75
N ALA A 226 -0.27 2.05 -8.60
CA ALA A 226 0.65 1.56 -7.56
C ALA A 226 1.62 0.46 -8.01
N TYR A 227 1.36 -0.20 -9.13
CA TYR A 227 2.17 -1.30 -9.68
C TYR A 227 2.75 -0.98 -11.06
N ASN A 228 2.67 0.26 -11.53
CA ASN A 228 3.04 0.63 -12.89
C ASN A 228 4.48 0.22 -13.26
N GLU A 229 5.43 0.39 -12.33
CA GLU A 229 6.85 0.05 -12.54
C GLU A 229 7.08 -1.46 -12.72
N LEU A 230 6.10 -2.32 -12.38
CA LEU A 230 6.16 -3.78 -12.54
C LEU A 230 5.58 -4.28 -13.86
N THR A 231 4.95 -3.41 -14.64
CA THR A 231 4.41 -3.76 -15.95
C THR A 231 5.52 -4.02 -16.97
N GLY A 232 5.21 -4.75 -18.04
CA GLY A 232 6.16 -4.98 -19.13
C GLY A 232 6.57 -3.69 -19.86
N LYS A 233 5.67 -2.69 -19.88
CA LYS A 233 5.82 -1.43 -20.59
C LYS A 233 5.25 -0.27 -19.72
N PRO A 234 5.97 0.20 -18.68
CA PRO A 234 5.44 1.19 -17.72
C PRO A 234 4.93 2.48 -18.38
N ASP A 235 5.62 2.99 -19.39
CA ASP A 235 5.22 4.21 -20.09
C ASP A 235 3.98 4.01 -20.98
N TYR A 236 3.81 2.82 -21.51
CA TYR A 236 2.63 2.47 -22.32
C TYR A 236 1.38 2.27 -21.46
N THR A 237 1.53 1.70 -20.27
CA THR A 237 0.41 1.43 -19.36
C THR A 237 -0.01 2.62 -18.51
N SER A 238 0.85 3.64 -18.37
CA SER A 238 0.55 4.87 -17.64
C SER A 238 -0.24 5.87 -18.49
N MET A 239 -1.09 6.64 -17.81
CA MET A 239 -1.85 7.74 -18.42
C MET A 239 -1.23 9.13 -18.18
N VAL A 240 0.04 9.19 -17.85
CA VAL A 240 0.77 10.46 -17.61
C VAL A 240 0.82 11.34 -18.87
N ASP A 241 0.85 10.75 -20.05
CA ASP A 241 0.75 11.48 -21.32
C ASP A 241 -0.55 12.28 -21.42
N LEU A 242 -1.68 11.72 -20.99
CA LEU A 242 -2.96 12.43 -20.98
C LEU A 242 -3.01 13.54 -19.93
N VAL A 243 -2.28 13.40 -18.80
CA VAL A 243 -2.12 14.51 -17.84
C VAL A 243 -1.40 15.68 -18.48
N ARG A 244 -0.34 15.43 -19.27
CA ARG A 244 0.35 16.48 -20.06
C ARG A 244 -0.54 17.12 -21.13
N GLU A 245 -1.45 16.34 -21.71
CA GLU A 245 -2.46 16.84 -22.67
C GLU A 245 -3.57 17.67 -22.00
N GLY A 246 -3.61 17.76 -20.66
CA GLY A 246 -4.61 18.51 -19.91
C GLY A 246 -5.93 17.79 -19.72
N ALA A 247 -5.96 16.45 -19.80
CA ALA A 247 -7.15 15.66 -19.51
C ALA A 247 -7.50 15.70 -18.01
N ASN A 248 -8.78 15.63 -17.66
CA ASN A 248 -9.26 15.59 -16.29
C ASN A 248 -8.96 14.24 -15.60
N ILE A 249 -7.67 13.96 -15.41
CA ILE A 249 -7.17 12.70 -14.85
C ILE A 249 -6.31 13.02 -13.62
N LEU A 250 -6.42 12.17 -12.61
CA LEU A 250 -5.53 12.09 -11.47
C LEU A 250 -4.94 10.70 -11.40
N ILE A 251 -3.63 10.60 -11.38
CA ILE A 251 -2.86 9.38 -11.18
C ILE A 251 -2.30 9.37 -9.76
N THR A 252 -2.37 8.25 -9.07
CA THR A 252 -1.65 8.05 -7.80
C THR A 252 -0.60 6.96 -7.93
N ARG A 253 0.58 7.18 -7.31
CA ARG A 253 1.68 6.22 -7.21
C ARG A 253 2.22 6.11 -5.79
N THR A 254 2.95 5.04 -5.50
CA THR A 254 3.41 4.74 -4.13
C THR A 254 4.83 4.20 -4.10
N PHE A 255 5.54 4.53 -3.03
CA PHE A 255 6.82 3.91 -2.70
C PHE A 255 6.66 2.58 -1.93
N SER A 256 5.43 2.14 -1.65
CA SER A 256 5.15 0.94 -0.87
C SER A 256 5.48 -0.36 -1.59
N LYS A 257 5.58 -0.37 -2.94
CA LYS A 257 5.67 -1.58 -3.76
C LYS A 257 7.09 -1.82 -4.25
N ILE A 258 7.45 -1.46 -5.47
CA ILE A 258 8.77 -1.77 -6.04
C ILE A 258 9.93 -1.20 -5.19
N PHE A 259 9.74 -0.06 -4.56
CA PHE A 259 10.74 0.59 -3.72
C PHE A 259 10.92 -0.05 -2.33
N GLY A 260 10.03 -0.97 -1.91
CA GLY A 260 10.12 -1.67 -0.63
C GLY A 260 9.91 -0.79 0.60
N MET A 261 9.16 0.30 0.49
CA MET A 261 9.03 1.32 1.54
C MET A 261 7.61 1.37 2.14
N ALA A 262 6.91 0.24 2.21
CA ALA A 262 5.50 0.20 2.68
C ALA A 262 5.32 0.81 4.08
N GLY A 263 6.27 0.62 4.99
CA GLY A 263 6.24 1.15 6.35
C GLY A 263 6.57 2.64 6.45
N LEU A 264 7.22 3.24 5.44
CA LEU A 264 7.63 4.65 5.47
C LEU A 264 6.54 5.62 5.00
N ARG A 265 5.47 5.10 4.42
CA ARG A 265 4.27 5.85 4.04
C ARG A 265 4.55 7.06 3.13
N VAL A 266 5.05 6.82 1.94
CA VAL A 266 5.26 7.85 0.91
C VAL A 266 4.52 7.47 -0.37
N GLY A 267 3.84 8.44 -0.95
CA GLY A 267 3.16 8.35 -2.23
C GLY A 267 3.04 9.74 -2.86
N TYR A 268 2.58 9.80 -4.07
CA TYR A 268 2.38 11.03 -4.80
C TYR A 268 1.25 10.91 -5.80
N GLY A 269 0.74 12.05 -6.23
CA GLY A 269 -0.23 12.13 -7.31
C GLY A 269 0.22 13.07 -8.41
N MET A 270 -0.27 12.81 -9.60
CA MET A 270 -0.05 13.59 -10.82
C MET A 270 -1.38 13.77 -11.54
N GLY A 271 -1.72 14.98 -11.95
CA GLY A 271 -3.02 15.22 -12.58
C GLY A 271 -3.22 16.60 -13.15
N HIS A 272 -4.43 16.84 -13.66
CA HIS A 272 -4.84 18.17 -14.08
C HIS A 272 -4.70 19.16 -12.90
N PRO A 273 -4.18 20.38 -13.10
CA PRO A 273 -3.95 21.35 -12.02
C PRO A 273 -5.17 21.58 -11.11
N ASP A 274 -6.36 21.75 -11.68
CA ASP A 274 -7.59 21.98 -10.92
C ASP A 274 -7.94 20.79 -10.04
N ILE A 275 -7.72 19.55 -10.53
CA ILE A 275 -7.95 18.33 -9.75
C ILE A 275 -6.94 18.22 -8.63
N VAL A 276 -5.65 18.45 -8.94
CA VAL A 276 -4.56 18.42 -7.94
C VAL A 276 -4.81 19.45 -6.84
N SER A 277 -5.23 20.67 -7.18
CA SER A 277 -5.54 21.69 -6.19
C SER A 277 -6.63 21.25 -5.21
N VAL A 278 -7.77 20.79 -5.71
CA VAL A 278 -8.93 20.37 -4.89
C VAL A 278 -8.58 19.11 -4.05
N VAL A 279 -7.81 18.17 -4.61
CA VAL A 279 -7.37 16.96 -3.89
C VAL A 279 -6.35 17.32 -2.83
N ASN A 280 -5.38 18.18 -3.13
CA ASN A 280 -4.34 18.58 -2.17
C ASN A 280 -4.93 19.33 -0.96
N ASP A 281 -6.02 20.07 -1.12
CA ASP A 281 -6.76 20.70 -0.02
C ASP A 281 -7.37 19.68 0.96
N ASN A 282 -7.51 18.41 0.54
CA ASN A 282 -7.98 17.30 1.36
C ASN A 282 -6.83 16.38 1.86
N VAL A 283 -5.58 16.67 1.52
CA VAL A 283 -4.39 16.00 2.05
C VAL A 283 -3.97 16.72 3.32
N MET A 284 -4.32 16.15 4.47
CA MET A 284 -4.17 16.83 5.76
C MET A 284 -2.90 16.44 6.52
N ALA A 285 -2.41 15.20 6.36
CA ALA A 285 -1.31 14.70 7.16
C ALA A 285 0.03 15.35 6.76
N TRP A 286 0.80 15.81 7.77
CA TRP A 286 2.21 16.12 7.55
C TRP A 286 2.97 14.86 7.15
N ARG A 287 3.82 14.97 6.13
CA ARG A 287 4.52 13.82 5.55
C ARG A 287 5.63 13.35 6.48
N ASN A 288 5.88 12.05 6.45
CA ASN A 288 6.98 11.44 7.20
C ASN A 288 8.34 11.90 6.62
N GLY A 289 9.05 12.78 7.31
CA GLY A 289 10.33 13.33 6.84
C GLY A 289 11.37 12.26 6.54
N VAL A 290 11.49 11.23 7.38
CA VAL A 290 12.39 10.09 7.13
C VAL A 290 11.99 9.35 5.84
N GLY A 291 10.68 9.18 5.64
CA GLY A 291 10.14 8.58 4.43
C GLY A 291 10.46 9.38 3.17
N LEU A 292 10.37 10.72 3.22
CA LEU A 292 10.67 11.59 2.09
C LEU A 292 12.15 11.52 1.68
N TYR A 293 13.07 11.54 2.65
CA TYR A 293 14.51 11.34 2.38
C TYR A 293 14.77 9.96 1.76
N ALA A 294 14.16 8.92 2.32
CA ALA A 294 14.27 7.58 1.74
C ALA A 294 13.72 7.53 0.31
N ALA A 295 12.57 8.17 0.06
CA ALA A 295 11.91 8.21 -1.25
C ALA A 295 12.77 8.91 -2.29
N TYR A 296 13.33 10.09 -1.96
CA TYR A 296 14.22 10.83 -2.84
C TYR A 296 15.39 9.96 -3.32
N HIS A 297 16.10 9.32 -2.38
CA HIS A 297 17.26 8.50 -2.72
C HIS A 297 16.88 7.17 -3.40
N SER A 298 15.74 6.57 -3.05
CA SER A 298 15.23 5.36 -3.71
C SER A 298 14.79 5.65 -5.15
N TYR A 299 14.20 6.82 -5.41
CA TYR A 299 13.74 7.20 -6.74
C TYR A 299 14.89 7.38 -7.74
N LEU A 300 16.08 7.73 -7.24
CA LEU A 300 17.32 7.88 -8.01
C LEU A 300 18.14 6.58 -8.08
N ASP A 301 17.70 5.50 -7.41
CA ASP A 301 18.43 4.22 -7.35
C ASP A 301 17.87 3.24 -8.40
N GLU A 302 18.22 3.50 -9.67
CA GLU A 302 17.74 2.69 -10.79
C GLU A 302 18.23 1.23 -10.71
N ASP A 303 19.42 1.00 -10.17
CA ASP A 303 19.96 -0.34 -9.98
C ASP A 303 19.11 -1.15 -9.00
N PHE A 304 18.69 -0.53 -7.91
CA PHE A 304 17.80 -1.20 -6.94
C PHE A 304 16.41 -1.44 -7.53
N ILE A 305 15.87 -0.49 -8.30
CA ILE A 305 14.58 -0.66 -8.98
C ILE A 305 14.64 -1.82 -9.95
N ALA A 306 15.69 -1.90 -10.77
CA ALA A 306 15.91 -3.00 -11.71
C ALA A 306 16.07 -4.35 -10.98
N PHE A 307 16.86 -4.39 -9.91
CA PHE A 307 17.03 -5.56 -9.05
C PHE A 307 15.70 -6.02 -8.44
N SER A 308 14.93 -5.11 -7.84
CA SER A 308 13.63 -5.41 -7.23
C SER A 308 12.65 -5.98 -8.25
N ARG A 309 12.61 -5.35 -9.43
CA ARG A 309 11.77 -5.80 -10.55
C ARG A 309 12.14 -7.23 -10.98
N ASP A 310 13.42 -7.51 -11.20
CA ASP A 310 13.89 -8.86 -11.57
C ASP A 310 13.44 -9.90 -10.54
N LYS A 311 13.66 -9.64 -9.24
CA LYS A 311 13.27 -10.55 -8.16
C LYS A 311 11.77 -10.79 -8.10
N ILE A 312 10.97 -9.72 -8.24
CA ILE A 312 9.50 -9.82 -8.23
C ILE A 312 9.01 -10.61 -9.44
N LEU A 313 9.53 -10.33 -10.65
CA LEU A 313 9.14 -11.05 -11.87
C LEU A 313 9.51 -12.53 -11.78
N LYS A 314 10.72 -12.86 -11.32
CA LYS A 314 11.15 -14.24 -11.09
C LYS A 314 10.25 -14.95 -10.06
N GLY A 315 9.94 -14.29 -8.95
CA GLY A 315 9.04 -14.84 -7.94
C GLY A 315 7.64 -15.10 -8.50
N ARG A 316 7.13 -14.21 -9.34
CA ARG A 316 5.83 -14.36 -10.00
C ARG A 316 5.78 -15.61 -10.90
N GLU A 317 6.84 -15.85 -11.67
CA GLU A 317 6.93 -17.07 -12.48
C GLU A 317 7.01 -18.34 -11.64
N MET A 318 7.71 -18.31 -10.49
CA MET A 318 7.73 -19.44 -9.57
C MET A 318 6.33 -19.77 -9.04
N VAL A 319 5.59 -18.75 -8.57
CA VAL A 319 4.22 -18.94 -8.08
C VAL A 319 3.26 -19.39 -9.20
N ASN A 320 3.38 -18.84 -10.41
CA ASN A 320 2.64 -19.30 -11.57
C ASN A 320 2.91 -20.79 -11.88
N ALA A 321 4.17 -21.20 -11.84
CA ALA A 321 4.56 -22.59 -12.06
C ALA A 321 3.99 -23.53 -10.99
N THR A 322 3.98 -23.10 -9.70
CA THR A 322 3.32 -23.84 -8.62
C THR A 322 1.85 -24.06 -8.92
N PHE A 323 1.10 -23.03 -9.27
CA PHE A 323 -0.32 -23.15 -9.58
C PHE A 323 -0.58 -24.06 -10.77
N ARG A 324 0.13 -23.85 -11.89
CA ARG A 324 -0.03 -24.67 -13.12
C ARG A 324 0.26 -26.15 -12.91
N ARG A 325 1.20 -26.49 -12.03
CA ARG A 325 1.50 -27.88 -11.65
C ARG A 325 0.30 -28.60 -11.03
N HIS A 326 -0.60 -27.83 -10.42
CA HIS A 326 -1.87 -28.34 -9.85
C HIS A 326 -3.10 -28.13 -10.74
N GLY A 327 -2.92 -27.80 -12.03
CA GLY A 327 -4.01 -27.55 -12.96
C GLY A 327 -4.76 -26.26 -12.73
N ILE A 328 -4.17 -25.31 -11.97
CA ILE A 328 -4.71 -23.97 -11.72
C ILE A 328 -4.06 -23.00 -12.69
N GLU A 329 -4.85 -22.32 -13.53
CA GLU A 329 -4.33 -21.25 -14.39
C GLU A 329 -4.50 -19.91 -13.68
N PRO A 330 -3.40 -19.23 -13.30
CA PRO A 330 -3.46 -17.92 -12.66
C PRO A 330 -3.81 -16.83 -13.66
N LEU A 331 -4.46 -15.76 -13.19
CA LEU A 331 -4.70 -14.58 -14.02
C LEU A 331 -3.36 -13.93 -14.44
N PRO A 332 -3.29 -13.31 -15.64
CA PRO A 332 -2.06 -12.73 -16.17
C PRO A 332 -1.65 -11.47 -15.39
N SER A 333 -0.86 -11.66 -14.34
CA SER A 333 -0.46 -10.58 -13.43
C SER A 333 0.65 -9.69 -14.00
N GLN A 334 0.50 -8.39 -13.81
CA GLN A 334 1.52 -7.35 -14.04
C GLN A 334 1.94 -6.66 -12.72
N THR A 335 1.76 -7.36 -11.58
CA THR A 335 1.96 -6.82 -10.23
C THR A 335 2.96 -7.63 -9.41
N SER A 336 3.09 -7.32 -8.11
CA SER A 336 3.88 -8.08 -7.13
C SER A 336 3.10 -9.22 -6.46
N PHE A 337 2.09 -9.76 -7.13
CA PHE A 337 1.29 -10.89 -6.63
C PHE A 337 0.66 -11.66 -7.78
N VAL A 338 0.17 -12.85 -7.48
CA VAL A 338 -0.61 -13.72 -8.38
C VAL A 338 -1.99 -13.92 -7.76
N TYR A 339 -3.03 -13.91 -8.59
CA TYR A 339 -4.42 -14.19 -8.21
C TYR A 339 -4.96 -15.33 -9.07
N ALA A 340 -5.52 -16.34 -8.42
CA ALA A 340 -5.96 -17.54 -9.12
C ALA A 340 -7.19 -18.14 -8.44
N ASP A 341 -8.07 -18.78 -9.24
CA ASP A 341 -9.11 -19.68 -8.76
C ASP A 341 -8.46 -21.00 -8.34
N ILE A 342 -8.34 -21.22 -7.04
CA ILE A 342 -7.77 -22.44 -6.49
C ILE A 342 -8.77 -23.59 -6.40
N GLN A 343 -9.99 -23.42 -6.96
CA GLN A 343 -11.05 -24.43 -7.07
C GLN A 343 -11.47 -25.06 -5.74
N ARG A 344 -11.27 -24.33 -4.64
CA ARG A 344 -11.65 -24.69 -3.26
C ARG A 344 -11.81 -23.45 -2.41
N ASP A 345 -12.44 -23.59 -1.25
CA ASP A 345 -12.60 -22.47 -0.32
C ASP A 345 -11.24 -21.87 0.05
N ALA A 346 -11.00 -20.63 -0.38
CA ALA A 346 -9.73 -19.94 -0.21
C ALA A 346 -9.46 -19.53 1.25
N ASN A 347 -10.48 -19.38 2.10
CA ASN A 347 -10.28 -19.13 3.53
C ASN A 347 -9.87 -20.40 4.27
N VAL A 348 -10.44 -21.55 3.92
CA VAL A 348 -10.00 -22.85 4.43
C VAL A 348 -8.57 -23.13 3.99
N PHE A 349 -8.26 -22.91 2.72
CA PHE A 349 -6.91 -23.08 2.19
C PHE A 349 -5.91 -22.14 2.88
N LYS A 350 -6.23 -20.87 3.03
CA LYS A 350 -5.45 -19.89 3.78
C LYS A 350 -5.16 -20.36 5.21
N ALA A 351 -6.16 -20.95 5.91
CA ALA A 351 -5.98 -21.44 7.27
C ALA A 351 -5.01 -22.64 7.31
N LYS A 352 -5.11 -23.56 6.35
CA LYS A 352 -4.16 -24.69 6.19
C LYS A 352 -2.73 -24.21 5.93
N MET A 353 -2.54 -23.24 5.02
CA MET A 353 -1.24 -22.61 4.75
C MET A 353 -0.69 -21.90 6.00
N ALA A 354 -1.55 -21.18 6.73
CA ALA A 354 -1.18 -20.48 7.96
C ALA A 354 -0.71 -21.43 9.07
N ALA A 355 -1.29 -22.63 9.16
CA ALA A 355 -0.85 -23.69 10.08
C ALA A 355 0.57 -24.20 9.75
N ARG A 356 1.07 -23.99 8.54
CA ARG A 356 2.44 -24.26 8.07
C ARG A 356 3.31 -22.99 8.04
N ASN A 357 2.92 -21.94 8.79
CA ASN A 357 3.60 -20.64 8.86
C ASN A 357 3.67 -19.85 7.54
N VAL A 358 2.82 -20.16 6.56
CA VAL A 358 2.71 -19.41 5.30
C VAL A 358 1.46 -18.54 5.32
N LYS A 359 1.62 -17.23 5.36
CA LYS A 359 0.53 -16.26 5.37
C LYS A 359 0.24 -15.75 3.96
N ILE A 360 -0.88 -16.19 3.38
CA ILE A 360 -1.40 -15.73 2.08
C ILE A 360 -2.71 -14.97 2.28
N ARG A 361 -3.19 -14.29 1.25
CA ARG A 361 -4.51 -13.63 1.25
C ARG A 361 -5.60 -14.67 0.97
N GLY A 362 -6.69 -14.60 1.73
CA GLY A 362 -7.92 -15.37 1.46
C GLY A 362 -8.85 -14.65 0.50
N THR A 363 -10.15 -14.93 0.64
CA THR A 363 -11.20 -14.46 -0.26
C THR A 363 -11.35 -12.94 -0.34
N TYR A 364 -11.91 -12.51 -1.45
CA TYR A 364 -12.60 -11.22 -1.62
C TYR A 364 -14.10 -11.52 -1.77
N ALA A 365 -14.96 -10.59 -1.33
CA ALA A 365 -16.41 -10.79 -1.34
C ALA A 365 -16.92 -11.22 -2.74
N GLY A 366 -17.62 -12.34 -2.81
CA GLY A 366 -18.12 -12.92 -4.06
C GLY A 366 -17.13 -13.77 -4.86
N TYR A 367 -15.89 -13.95 -4.36
CA TYR A 367 -14.82 -14.72 -5.00
C TYR A 367 -14.20 -15.72 -4.04
N ASP A 368 -15.03 -16.66 -3.56
CA ASP A 368 -14.69 -17.52 -2.41
C ASP A 368 -13.66 -18.60 -2.74
N THR A 369 -13.46 -18.91 -4.03
CA THR A 369 -12.45 -19.88 -4.49
C THR A 369 -11.14 -19.22 -4.95
N TYR A 370 -11.08 -17.88 -4.98
CA TYR A 370 -9.90 -17.16 -5.42
C TYR A 370 -8.96 -16.82 -4.26
N SER A 371 -7.67 -17.05 -4.46
CA SER A 371 -6.62 -16.70 -3.52
C SER A 371 -5.57 -15.81 -4.16
N ARG A 372 -5.03 -14.86 -3.39
CA ARG A 372 -3.92 -14.00 -3.82
C ARG A 372 -2.66 -14.32 -3.03
N VAL A 373 -1.57 -14.57 -3.75
CA VAL A 373 -0.23 -14.80 -3.21
C VAL A 373 0.69 -13.66 -3.63
N SER A 374 1.22 -12.92 -2.66
CA SER A 374 2.20 -11.85 -2.88
C SER A 374 3.60 -12.44 -3.05
N MET A 375 4.49 -11.68 -3.70
CA MET A 375 5.87 -12.12 -3.85
C MET A 375 6.65 -11.94 -2.55
N GLY A 376 7.41 -12.98 -2.20
CA GLY A 376 8.38 -13.03 -1.11
C GLY A 376 9.81 -13.03 -1.64
N ARG A 377 10.77 -13.30 -0.76
CA ARG A 377 12.14 -13.66 -1.19
C ARG A 377 12.11 -14.96 -1.95
N ILE A 378 13.10 -15.18 -2.82
CA ILE A 378 13.13 -16.41 -3.65
C ILE A 378 13.12 -17.66 -2.76
N GLU A 379 13.91 -17.65 -1.68
CA GLU A 379 13.99 -18.76 -0.72
C GLU A 379 12.65 -19.00 0.00
N GLU A 380 11.89 -17.96 0.27
CA GLU A 380 10.54 -18.03 0.85
C GLU A 380 9.54 -18.63 -0.15
N LEU A 381 9.69 -18.30 -1.44
CA LEU A 381 8.84 -18.85 -2.49
C LEU A 381 9.17 -20.32 -2.80
N GLU A 382 10.43 -20.76 -2.68
CA GLU A 382 10.79 -22.16 -2.73
C GLU A 382 10.17 -22.97 -1.57
N MET A 383 10.10 -22.37 -0.38
CA MET A 383 9.40 -22.99 0.75
C MET A 383 7.88 -23.00 0.54
N PHE A 384 7.32 -21.89 0.04
CA PHE A 384 5.90 -21.80 -0.32
C PHE A 384 5.52 -22.90 -1.31
N ASP A 385 6.32 -23.12 -2.33
CA ASP A 385 6.12 -24.12 -3.38
C ASP A 385 5.94 -25.54 -2.78
N ARG A 386 6.88 -25.96 -1.92
CA ARG A 386 6.80 -27.25 -1.24
C ARG A 386 5.58 -27.37 -0.32
N ILE A 387 5.31 -26.32 0.46
CA ILE A 387 4.18 -26.30 1.40
C ILE A 387 2.85 -26.28 0.65
N PHE A 388 2.80 -25.59 -0.49
CA PHE A 388 1.63 -25.57 -1.35
C PHE A 388 1.29 -26.98 -1.86
N ASP A 389 2.29 -27.73 -2.36
CA ASP A 389 2.12 -29.11 -2.83
C ASP A 389 1.52 -30.01 -1.73
N GLU A 390 2.07 -29.94 -0.49
CA GLU A 390 1.55 -30.72 0.64
C GLU A 390 0.11 -30.36 1.03
N VAL A 391 -0.19 -29.05 1.09
CA VAL A 391 -1.48 -28.54 1.54
C VAL A 391 -2.54 -28.71 0.46
N TYR A 392 -2.17 -28.61 -0.81
CA TYR A 392 -3.09 -28.72 -1.92
C TYR A 392 -3.45 -30.18 -2.25
N ALA A 393 -2.55 -31.14 -2.00
CA ALA A 393 -2.78 -32.58 -2.17
C ALA A 393 -3.67 -33.19 -1.07
N GLY A 394 -3.71 -32.61 0.14
CA GLY A 394 -4.49 -33.06 1.31
C GLY A 394 -5.73 -32.21 1.55
#